data_6662ac7e5f44036ebf8f51b37145ded4
#
_entry.id   6662ac7e5f44036ebf8f51b37145ded4
#
_cell.length_a   1.000
_cell.length_b   1.000
_cell.length_c   1.000
_cell.angle_alpha   90.00
_cell.angle_beta   90.00
_cell.angle_gamma   90.00
#
_symmetry.space_group_name_H-M   'P 1'
#
loop_
_entity.id
_entity.type
_entity.pdbx_description
1 polymer ?
#
loop_
_entity_poly.entity_id
_entity_poly.type
_entity_poly.pdbx_seq_one_letter_code
_entity_poly.pdbx_strand_id
1 'polypeptide(L)'
;MGVFDFFRRKQAVVEPIVEQDVLVNETNEEKPVNNIVTITYGTGKPIDLIYNFLKDDYESKGYDDALTNPDTSYKEMNKSMIKSSLEIKFKQVHRKYEDDLRTIDFHINSRKEAGLIELVKELETKKEILLQHVKELNTMEQDFINEAPYMMGMLFSYERGF
;
A
#
# COMPACT_ATOMS: atom_id res chain seq x y z
N MET A 1 25.35 -3.61 69.08
CA MET A 1 25.24 -5.02 68.96
C MET A 1 24.57 -5.28 67.61
N GLY A 2 25.26 -5.55 66.57
CA GLY A 2 25.83 -6.77 66.06
C GLY A 2 24.73 -7.43 65.26
N VAL A 3 24.84 -7.92 64.12
CA VAL A 3 25.96 -8.55 63.40
C VAL A 3 25.59 -8.62 61.90
N PHE A 4 26.56 -8.38 61.09
CA PHE A 4 26.66 -8.79 59.68
C PHE A 4 26.56 -10.28 59.53
N ASP A 5 26.14 -10.72 58.35
CA ASP A 5 26.49 -11.92 57.57
C ASP A 5 25.30 -12.36 56.70
N PHE A 6 25.35 -12.81 55.49
CA PHE A 6 26.39 -13.47 54.75
C PHE A 6 26.07 -13.51 53.27
N PHE A 7 26.94 -13.03 52.45
CA PHE A 7 27.03 -13.36 51.03
C PHE A 7 27.46 -14.84 50.90
N ARG A 8 26.67 -15.67 50.30
CA ARG A 8 27.15 -17.00 49.85
C ARG A 8 26.63 -17.30 48.43
N ARG A 9 27.53 -17.07 47.45
CA ARG A 9 27.43 -17.63 46.13
C ARG A 9 27.36 -19.14 46.23
N LYS A 10 26.33 -19.75 45.56
CA LYS A 10 26.43 -21.14 45.13
C LYS A 10 26.54 -21.18 43.63
N GLN A 11 27.70 -21.64 43.17
CA GLN A 11 27.92 -22.12 41.81
C GLN A 11 27.08 -23.34 41.60
N ALA A 12 26.26 -23.34 40.54
CA ALA A 12 25.60 -24.57 40.08
C ALA A 12 26.46 -25.19 38.97
N VAL A 13 26.79 -26.43 39.20
CA VAL A 13 27.56 -27.34 38.35
C VAL A 13 26.75 -27.61 37.08
N VAL A 14 27.38 -27.48 35.95
CA VAL A 14 26.85 -27.87 34.63
C VAL A 14 27.16 -29.34 34.44
N GLU A 15 26.15 -30.19 34.41
CA GLU A 15 26.28 -31.55 33.90
C GLU A 15 25.84 -31.61 32.43
N PRO A 16 26.57 -32.38 31.58
CA PRO A 16 26.23 -32.49 30.15
C PRO A 16 25.08 -33.46 29.95
N ILE A 17 24.04 -32.98 29.27
CA ILE A 17 22.92 -33.86 28.83
C ILE A 17 23.36 -34.49 27.49
N VAL A 18 23.32 -35.80 27.51
CA VAL A 18 23.61 -36.73 26.42
C VAL A 18 22.58 -36.54 25.30
N GLU A 19 23.07 -36.36 24.08
CA GLU A 19 22.30 -36.46 22.84
C GLU A 19 21.59 -37.82 22.75
N GLN A 20 20.28 -37.78 22.55
CA GLN A 20 19.57 -38.90 21.95
C GLN A 20 18.99 -38.44 20.61
N ASP A 21 19.58 -38.99 19.55
CA ASP A 21 19.05 -38.97 18.20
C ASP A 21 17.62 -39.49 18.15
N VAL A 22 16.68 -38.63 17.81
CA VAL A 22 15.39 -39.04 17.29
C VAL A 22 15.31 -38.52 15.84
N LEU A 23 15.59 -39.43 14.91
CA LEU A 23 15.30 -39.29 13.50
C LEU A 23 13.78 -39.18 13.33
N VAL A 24 13.31 -37.95 13.15
CA VAL A 24 11.99 -37.70 12.55
C VAL A 24 12.24 -37.17 11.15
N ASN A 25 12.07 -38.05 10.18
CA ASN A 25 11.95 -37.68 8.77
C ASN A 25 10.65 -36.89 8.57
N GLU A 26 10.68 -35.58 8.72
CA GLU A 26 9.70 -34.71 8.08
C GLU A 26 10.26 -34.28 6.73
N THR A 27 9.78 -34.90 5.67
CA THR A 27 9.88 -34.41 4.31
C THR A 27 9.14 -33.09 4.25
N ASN A 28 9.82 -32.00 4.56
CA ASN A 28 9.41 -30.67 4.14
C ASN A 28 9.53 -30.63 2.61
N GLU A 29 8.42 -30.81 1.92
CA GLU A 29 8.27 -30.35 0.56
C GLU A 29 8.40 -28.83 0.60
N GLU A 30 9.61 -28.33 0.39
CA GLU A 30 9.85 -26.94 0.06
C GLU A 30 9.12 -26.67 -1.27
N LYS A 31 7.93 -26.05 -1.17
CA LYS A 31 7.31 -25.43 -2.33
C LYS A 31 8.35 -24.47 -2.90
N PRO A 32 8.63 -24.51 -4.21
CA PRO A 32 9.55 -23.59 -4.81
C PRO A 32 9.05 -22.17 -4.53
N VAL A 33 9.79 -21.44 -3.70
CA VAL A 33 9.57 -20.01 -3.54
C VAL A 33 10.00 -19.40 -4.86
N ASN A 34 9.02 -19.17 -5.74
CA ASN A 34 9.22 -18.38 -6.93
C ASN A 34 9.61 -16.98 -6.45
N ASN A 35 10.92 -16.73 -6.38
CA ASN A 35 11.47 -15.39 -6.23
C ASN A 35 11.23 -14.61 -7.52
N ILE A 36 9.96 -14.34 -7.81
CA ILE A 36 9.59 -13.36 -8.81
C ILE A 36 9.89 -12.01 -8.15
N VAL A 37 11.03 -11.43 -8.49
CA VAL A 37 11.35 -10.05 -8.15
C VAL A 37 10.37 -9.18 -8.95
N THR A 38 9.21 -8.91 -8.35
CA THR A 38 8.26 -7.96 -8.91
C THR A 38 8.80 -6.56 -8.66
N ILE A 39 9.34 -5.93 -9.70
CA ILE A 39 9.71 -4.52 -9.63
C ILE A 39 8.40 -3.73 -9.54
N THR A 40 8.09 -3.26 -8.34
CA THR A 40 6.93 -2.39 -8.11
C THR A 40 7.32 -0.97 -8.51
N TYR A 41 6.88 -0.53 -9.69
CA TYR A 41 7.00 0.87 -10.11
C TYR A 41 5.94 1.69 -9.39
N GLY A 42 6.25 2.13 -8.18
CA GLY A 42 5.44 3.05 -7.40
C GLY A 42 6.23 4.33 -7.13
N THR A 43 5.54 5.45 -7.04
CA THR A 43 6.16 6.74 -6.68
C THR A 43 6.30 6.91 -5.17
N GLY A 44 5.68 6.04 -4.38
CA GLY A 44 5.52 6.18 -2.94
C GLY A 44 4.60 7.34 -2.57
N LYS A 45 3.78 7.80 -3.51
CA LYS A 45 2.86 8.93 -3.37
C LYS A 45 1.41 8.47 -3.37
N PRO A 46 0.49 9.29 -2.85
CA PRO A 46 -0.93 8.94 -2.77
C PRO A 46 -1.56 8.52 -4.10
N ILE A 47 -1.11 9.06 -5.23
CA ILE A 47 -1.60 8.72 -6.58
C ILE A 47 -1.42 7.23 -6.92
N ASP A 48 -0.43 6.56 -6.32
CA ASP A 48 -0.22 5.11 -6.51
C ASP A 48 -1.45 4.28 -6.15
N LEU A 49 -2.32 4.79 -5.25
CA LEU A 49 -3.57 4.14 -4.90
C LEU A 49 -4.50 3.97 -6.11
N ILE A 50 -4.53 4.96 -7.01
CA ILE A 50 -5.32 4.92 -8.24
C ILE A 50 -4.68 3.93 -9.23
N TYR A 51 -3.38 4.05 -9.46
CA TYR A 51 -2.68 3.15 -10.39
C TYR A 51 -2.77 1.68 -9.97
N ASN A 52 -2.65 1.38 -8.67
CA ASN A 52 -2.78 0.03 -8.15
C ASN A 52 -4.20 -0.49 -8.34
N PHE A 53 -5.22 0.34 -8.07
CA PHE A 53 -6.61 -0.04 -8.29
C PHE A 53 -6.90 -0.38 -9.76
N LEU A 54 -6.35 0.38 -10.71
CA LEU A 54 -6.54 0.12 -12.14
C LEU A 54 -5.84 -1.17 -12.62
N LYS A 55 -4.82 -1.65 -11.88
CA LYS A 55 -4.04 -2.85 -12.22
C LYS A 55 -4.51 -4.12 -11.51
N ASP A 56 -5.49 -4.02 -10.62
CA ASP A 56 -6.03 -5.19 -9.93
C ASP A 56 -6.62 -6.22 -10.90
N ASP A 57 -6.64 -7.49 -10.49
CA ASP A 57 -7.16 -8.60 -11.30
C ASP A 57 -8.69 -8.63 -11.27
N TYR A 58 -9.29 -7.80 -12.11
CA TYR A 58 -10.75 -7.76 -12.26
C TYR A 58 -11.31 -8.92 -13.09
N GLU A 59 -10.48 -9.60 -13.90
CA GLU A 59 -10.93 -10.76 -14.67
C GLU A 59 -11.25 -11.94 -13.75
N SER A 60 -10.33 -12.29 -12.87
CA SER A 60 -10.57 -13.32 -11.85
C SER A 60 -11.79 -12.97 -10.98
N LYS A 61 -11.93 -11.70 -10.59
CA LYS A 61 -13.08 -11.26 -9.82
C LYS A 61 -14.40 -11.43 -10.61
N GLY A 62 -14.42 -11.09 -11.89
CA GLY A 62 -15.59 -11.31 -12.74
C GLY A 62 -15.98 -12.78 -12.84
N TYR A 63 -15.00 -13.65 -13.01
CA TYR A 63 -15.21 -15.09 -13.05
C TYR A 63 -15.80 -15.64 -11.75
N ASP A 64 -15.27 -15.26 -10.60
CA ASP A 64 -15.75 -15.70 -9.30
C ASP A 64 -17.20 -15.19 -9.03
N ASP A 65 -17.48 -13.96 -9.44
CA ASP A 65 -18.80 -13.36 -9.30
C ASP A 65 -19.82 -14.09 -10.21
N ALA A 66 -19.45 -14.47 -11.43
CA ALA A 66 -20.30 -15.26 -12.34
C ALA A 66 -20.59 -16.66 -11.81
N LEU A 67 -19.62 -17.30 -11.14
CA LEU A 67 -19.85 -18.59 -10.48
C LEU A 67 -20.83 -18.46 -9.30
N THR A 68 -20.85 -17.30 -8.65
CA THR A 68 -21.74 -17.02 -7.52
C THR A 68 -23.16 -16.71 -8.00
N ASN A 69 -23.29 -15.85 -9.01
CA ASN A 69 -24.56 -15.47 -9.59
C ASN A 69 -24.37 -14.99 -11.06
N PRO A 70 -24.77 -15.77 -12.08
CA PRO A 70 -24.57 -15.42 -13.49
C PRO A 70 -25.60 -14.41 -14.02
N ASP A 71 -26.38 -13.75 -13.17
CA ASP A 71 -27.38 -12.78 -13.61
C ASP A 71 -26.75 -11.48 -14.10
N THR A 72 -27.21 -11.00 -15.25
CA THR A 72 -26.79 -9.74 -15.85
C THR A 72 -27.00 -8.55 -14.91
N SER A 73 -28.10 -8.52 -14.14
CA SER A 73 -28.33 -7.45 -13.16
C SER A 73 -27.26 -7.44 -12.07
N TYR A 74 -26.83 -8.60 -11.64
CA TYR A 74 -25.75 -8.75 -10.64
C TYR A 74 -24.42 -8.25 -11.22
N LYS A 75 -24.11 -8.58 -12.48
CA LYS A 75 -22.94 -8.06 -13.19
C LYS A 75 -22.93 -6.54 -13.22
N GLU A 76 -24.01 -5.91 -13.68
CA GLU A 76 -24.09 -4.44 -13.78
C GLU A 76 -24.01 -3.76 -12.40
N MET A 77 -24.58 -4.35 -11.38
CA MET A 77 -24.44 -3.86 -10.00
C MET A 77 -22.96 -3.89 -9.56
N ASN A 78 -22.25 -4.98 -9.78
CA ASN A 78 -20.83 -5.09 -9.41
C ASN A 78 -19.93 -4.12 -10.20
N LYS A 79 -20.21 -3.90 -11.48
CA LYS A 79 -19.54 -2.87 -12.28
C LYS A 79 -19.74 -1.47 -11.69
N SER A 80 -20.96 -1.16 -11.27
CA SER A 80 -21.27 0.10 -10.61
C SER A 80 -20.51 0.23 -9.27
N MET A 81 -20.40 -0.86 -8.51
CA MET A 81 -19.61 -0.86 -7.27
C MET A 81 -18.11 -0.64 -7.53
N ILE A 82 -17.54 -1.19 -8.60
CA ILE A 82 -16.16 -0.95 -8.99
C ILE A 82 -15.96 0.53 -9.33
N LYS A 83 -16.84 1.13 -10.14
CA LYS A 83 -16.81 2.58 -10.45
C LYS A 83 -16.85 3.42 -9.18
N SER A 84 -17.83 3.18 -8.29
CA SER A 84 -17.97 3.91 -7.02
C SER A 84 -16.75 3.75 -6.11
N SER A 85 -16.11 2.57 -6.11
CA SER A 85 -14.89 2.32 -5.35
C SER A 85 -13.72 3.18 -5.87
N LEU A 86 -13.61 3.36 -7.18
CA LEU A 86 -12.59 4.25 -7.76
C LEU A 86 -12.86 5.73 -7.41
N GLU A 87 -14.12 6.18 -7.48
CA GLU A 87 -14.48 7.54 -7.06
C GLU A 87 -14.12 7.83 -5.60
N ILE A 88 -14.34 6.86 -4.71
CA ILE A 88 -13.94 6.98 -3.31
C ILE A 88 -12.41 7.12 -3.19
N LYS A 89 -11.66 6.35 -3.98
CA LYS A 89 -10.18 6.44 -3.99
C LYS A 89 -9.70 7.79 -4.51
N PHE A 90 -10.31 8.35 -5.55
CA PHE A 90 -10.01 9.73 -5.99
C PHE A 90 -10.20 10.73 -4.85
N LYS A 91 -11.33 10.68 -4.13
CA LYS A 91 -11.59 11.56 -2.98
C LYS A 91 -10.57 11.39 -1.86
N GLN A 92 -10.14 10.15 -1.57
CA GLN A 92 -9.12 9.87 -0.58
C GLN A 92 -7.76 10.46 -0.97
N VAL A 93 -7.36 10.31 -2.23
CA VAL A 93 -6.09 10.81 -2.75
C VAL A 93 -6.09 12.35 -2.78
N HIS A 94 -7.19 12.99 -3.22
CA HIS A 94 -7.33 14.45 -3.17
C HIS A 94 -7.14 14.98 -1.75
N ARG A 95 -7.87 14.43 -0.79
CA ARG A 95 -7.74 14.84 0.62
C ARG A 95 -6.30 14.71 1.12
N LYS A 96 -5.63 13.61 0.79
CA LYS A 96 -4.25 13.40 1.22
C LYS A 96 -3.30 14.45 0.62
N TYR A 97 -3.44 14.78 -0.66
CA TYR A 97 -2.64 15.84 -1.27
C TYR A 97 -2.93 17.23 -0.69
N GLU A 98 -4.19 17.53 -0.38
CA GLU A 98 -4.54 18.79 0.29
C GLU A 98 -3.85 18.91 1.66
N ASP A 99 -3.87 17.86 2.45
CA ASP A 99 -3.22 17.82 3.76
C ASP A 99 -1.69 17.93 3.64
N ASP A 100 -1.08 17.25 2.66
CA ASP A 100 0.35 17.33 2.39
C ASP A 100 0.77 18.74 1.94
N LEU A 101 -0.02 19.38 1.07
CA LEU A 101 0.22 20.77 0.62
C LEU A 101 0.10 21.77 1.78
N ARG A 102 -0.92 21.64 2.64
CA ARG A 102 -1.05 22.49 3.85
C ARG A 102 0.15 22.34 4.77
N THR A 103 0.62 21.09 4.95
CA THR A 103 1.79 20.79 5.78
C THR A 103 3.07 21.42 5.22
N ILE A 104 3.28 21.30 3.91
CA ILE A 104 4.44 21.93 3.24
C ILE A 104 4.37 23.44 3.34
N ASP A 105 3.20 24.06 3.13
CA ASP A 105 3.05 25.51 3.25
C ASP A 105 3.35 26.02 4.67
N PHE A 106 2.88 25.31 5.68
CA PHE A 106 3.24 25.60 7.05
C PHE A 106 4.76 25.56 7.28
N HIS A 107 5.41 24.52 6.76
CA HIS A 107 6.85 24.39 6.90
C HIS A 107 7.63 25.46 6.13
N ILE A 108 7.19 25.84 4.93
CA ILE A 108 7.80 26.94 4.16
C ILE A 108 7.74 28.24 4.95
N ASN A 109 6.58 28.61 5.48
CA ASN A 109 6.39 29.83 6.24
C ASN A 109 7.26 29.87 7.49
N SER A 110 7.25 28.78 8.28
CA SER A 110 8.08 28.68 9.49
C SER A 110 9.58 28.79 9.21
N ARG A 111 10.08 28.23 8.08
CA ARG A 111 11.50 28.32 7.70
C ARG A 111 11.84 29.69 7.12
N LYS A 112 10.94 30.36 6.43
CA LYS A 112 11.11 31.75 6.00
C LYS A 112 11.28 32.68 7.20
N GLU A 113 10.45 32.55 8.21
CA GLU A 113 10.55 33.33 9.46
C GLU A 113 11.88 33.08 10.19
N ALA A 114 12.38 31.84 10.15
CA ALA A 114 13.67 31.47 10.74
C ALA A 114 14.89 31.83 9.86
N GLY A 115 14.71 32.40 8.66
CA GLY A 115 15.78 32.77 7.73
C GLY A 115 16.49 31.57 7.05
N LEU A 116 15.88 30.39 7.03
CA LEU A 116 16.46 29.15 6.51
C LEU A 116 16.21 29.00 5.00
N ILE A 117 16.84 29.86 4.19
CA ILE A 117 16.55 30.04 2.74
C ILE A 117 16.75 28.73 1.96
N GLU A 118 17.78 27.96 2.24
CA GLU A 118 18.05 26.72 1.50
C GLU A 118 16.96 25.65 1.75
N LEU A 119 16.50 25.53 2.98
CA LEU A 119 15.39 24.62 3.32
C LEU A 119 14.08 25.07 2.68
N VAL A 120 13.86 26.37 2.56
CA VAL A 120 12.67 26.93 1.87
C VAL A 120 12.68 26.50 0.42
N LYS A 121 13.80 26.65 -0.30
CA LYS A 121 13.91 26.24 -1.71
C LYS A 121 13.66 24.73 -1.90
N GLU A 122 14.20 23.89 -0.99
CA GLU A 122 13.94 22.46 -1.02
C GLU A 122 12.45 22.13 -0.85
N LEU A 123 11.78 22.79 0.09
CA LEU A 123 10.35 22.60 0.34
C LEU A 123 9.49 23.12 -0.82
N GLU A 124 9.87 24.24 -1.44
CA GLU A 124 9.19 24.77 -2.63
C GLU A 124 9.29 23.77 -3.79
N THR A 125 10.46 23.15 -4.02
CA THR A 125 10.61 22.08 -5.02
C THR A 125 9.71 20.87 -4.72
N LYS A 126 9.65 20.45 -3.47
CA LYS A 126 8.75 19.36 -3.05
C LYS A 126 7.27 19.74 -3.27
N LYS A 127 6.89 20.97 -3.00
CA LYS A 127 5.54 21.49 -3.26
C LYS A 127 5.20 21.44 -4.75
N GLU A 128 6.11 21.84 -5.63
CA GLU A 128 5.91 21.77 -7.08
C GLU A 128 5.65 20.34 -7.56
N ILE A 129 6.39 19.35 -7.04
CA ILE A 129 6.17 17.94 -7.36
C ILE A 129 4.77 17.49 -6.93
N LEU A 130 4.32 17.87 -5.74
CA LEU A 130 2.96 17.54 -5.27
C LEU A 130 1.89 18.18 -6.15
N LEU A 131 2.08 19.44 -6.57
CA LEU A 131 1.14 20.12 -7.47
C LEU A 131 1.07 19.44 -8.84
N GLN A 132 2.19 18.92 -9.36
CA GLN A 132 2.19 18.12 -10.59
C GLN A 132 1.37 16.83 -10.43
N HIS A 133 1.50 16.12 -9.31
CA HIS A 133 0.69 14.93 -9.03
C HIS A 133 -0.79 15.26 -8.89
N VAL A 134 -1.14 16.38 -8.25
CA VAL A 134 -2.54 16.86 -8.18
C VAL A 134 -3.09 17.14 -9.57
N LYS A 135 -2.29 17.76 -10.45
CA LYS A 135 -2.71 18.00 -11.84
C LYS A 135 -2.94 16.70 -12.60
N GLU A 136 -2.04 15.73 -12.44
CA GLU A 136 -2.18 14.39 -13.03
C GLU A 136 -3.45 13.69 -12.51
N LEU A 137 -3.67 13.72 -11.19
CA LEU A 137 -4.87 13.18 -10.55
C LEU A 137 -6.16 13.78 -11.11
N ASN A 138 -6.21 15.10 -11.25
CA ASN A 138 -7.35 15.80 -11.85
C ASN A 138 -7.59 15.37 -13.30
N THR A 139 -6.53 15.17 -14.08
CA THR A 139 -6.63 14.67 -15.45
C THR A 139 -7.21 13.26 -15.47
N MET A 140 -6.71 12.36 -14.61
CA MET A 140 -7.21 10.99 -14.52
C MET A 140 -8.69 10.94 -14.08
N GLU A 141 -9.10 11.82 -13.16
CA GLU A 141 -10.50 11.93 -12.74
C GLU A 141 -11.41 12.41 -13.86
N GLN A 142 -10.96 13.38 -14.67
CA GLN A 142 -11.70 13.81 -15.86
C GLN A 142 -11.76 12.72 -16.93
N ASP A 143 -10.67 11.99 -17.14
CA ASP A 143 -10.63 10.86 -18.06
C ASP A 143 -11.56 9.72 -17.60
N PHE A 144 -11.69 9.51 -16.30
CA PHE A 144 -12.66 8.58 -15.75
C PHE A 144 -14.10 9.03 -15.99
N ILE A 145 -14.41 10.30 -15.77
CA ILE A 145 -15.74 10.88 -16.05
C ILE A 145 -16.09 10.78 -17.55
N ASN A 146 -15.10 10.98 -18.41
CA ASN A 146 -15.24 10.89 -19.88
C ASN A 146 -15.15 9.44 -20.40
N GLU A 147 -15.07 8.45 -19.51
CA GLU A 147 -14.97 7.03 -19.84
C GLU A 147 -13.81 6.69 -20.80
N ALA A 148 -12.67 7.35 -20.59
CA ALA A 148 -11.47 7.06 -21.38
C ALA A 148 -11.09 5.57 -21.31
N PRO A 149 -10.70 4.93 -22.42
CA PRO A 149 -10.50 3.48 -22.49
C PRO A 149 -9.57 2.90 -21.42
N TYR A 150 -8.48 3.61 -21.08
CA TYR A 150 -7.54 3.13 -20.08
C TYR A 150 -8.12 3.15 -18.65
N MET A 151 -9.04 4.07 -18.36
CA MET A 151 -9.79 4.11 -17.11
C MET A 151 -10.88 3.05 -17.04
N MET A 152 -11.46 2.69 -18.18
CA MET A 152 -12.49 1.65 -18.28
C MET A 152 -11.92 0.24 -18.37
N GLY A 153 -10.61 0.09 -18.52
CA GLY A 153 -9.93 -1.20 -18.67
C GLY A 153 -10.27 -2.22 -17.57
N MET A 154 -10.42 -1.76 -16.33
CA MET A 154 -10.85 -2.57 -15.20
C MET A 154 -12.25 -3.16 -15.38
N LEU A 155 -13.20 -2.40 -15.95
CA LEU A 155 -14.56 -2.86 -16.21
C LEU A 155 -14.60 -3.84 -17.38
N PHE A 156 -13.83 -3.60 -18.44
CA PHE A 156 -13.71 -4.53 -19.56
C PHE A 156 -13.07 -5.85 -19.13
N SER A 157 -12.05 -5.78 -18.25
CA SER A 157 -11.45 -6.97 -17.65
C SER A 157 -12.46 -7.75 -16.80
N TYR A 158 -13.24 -7.07 -15.98
CA TYR A 158 -14.31 -7.67 -15.19
C TYR A 158 -15.37 -8.33 -16.07
N GLU A 159 -15.84 -7.65 -17.14
CA GLU A 159 -16.82 -8.20 -18.09
C GLU A 159 -16.30 -9.44 -18.82
N ARG A 160 -15.02 -9.46 -19.16
CA ARG A 160 -14.41 -10.62 -19.83
C ARG A 160 -14.34 -11.84 -18.92
N GLY A 161 -14.12 -11.63 -17.62
CA GLY A 161 -14.11 -12.71 -16.63
C GLY A 161 -15.51 -13.21 -16.30
N PHE A 162 -16.52 -12.32 -16.30
CA PHE A 162 -17.92 -12.65 -16.02
C PHE A 162 -18.58 -13.35 -17.19
#